data_4012b9a97481725503930ca4579ce860
#
_entry.id   4012b9a97481725503930ca4579ce860
#
_cell.length_a   1.000
_cell.length_b   1.000
_cell.length_c   1.000
_cell.angle_alpha   90.00
_cell.angle_beta   90.00
_cell.angle_gamma   90.00
#
_symmetry.space_group_name_H-M   'P 1'
#
loop_
_entity.id
_entity.type
_entity.pdbx_description
1 polymer ?
#
loop_
_entity_poly.entity_id
_entity_poly.type
_entity_poly.pdbx_seq_one_letter_code
_entity_poly.pdbx_strand_id
1 'polypeptide(L)'
;MPPVAIFPGVTVTLVQFRSTNSHGEPIAATTTILTPAGHQPDAPLMSYQHFINALGTSCAVSHLLYSNDPNLLTTASILNMALAQGWSIALPDHLGPYVAFGAARLGGRIVLDGVRAVKQLPALAAQNSPVVLAGYSGGGMATGAAAALQPSYAPELKLAGAAIGGAPMNLLTMVQALGYDPHPAFGLAMAAAIGLEREYPNELPISSYLNQNGLALRNAMANDCTNQILAEGVGGSARAYMSDPAGFDVREGQSVLAENSLELFGEVPETPVFEWHSPEDPLIPVQAIDNTDHRWCAAGVPVQTLRVPAPEHLSGAVLGAPEVLAWLNGRVRGEPAPSNC
;
A
#
# COMPACT_ATOMS: atom_id res chain seq x y z
N MET A 1 -14.94 -17.68 1.46
CA MET A 1 -14.57 -18.61 0.36
C MET A 1 -13.14 -19.03 0.63
N PRO A 2 -12.76 -20.31 0.55
CA PRO A 2 -11.35 -20.66 0.78
C PRO A 2 -10.46 -20.04 -0.31
N PRO A 3 -9.19 -19.69 0.00
CA PRO A 3 -8.28 -19.05 -0.97
C PRO A 3 -8.15 -19.81 -2.27
N VAL A 4 -8.25 -21.14 -2.19
CA VAL A 4 -8.20 -22.06 -3.34
C VAL A 4 -9.27 -21.79 -4.39
N ALA A 5 -10.43 -21.22 -4.01
CA ALA A 5 -11.49 -20.92 -4.96
C ALA A 5 -11.19 -19.67 -5.80
N ILE A 6 -10.45 -18.68 -5.22
CA ILE A 6 -10.05 -17.45 -5.91
C ILE A 6 -8.72 -17.68 -6.67
N PHE A 7 -7.84 -18.49 -6.10
CA PHE A 7 -6.51 -18.81 -6.64
C PHE A 7 -6.39 -20.33 -6.85
N PRO A 8 -6.89 -20.87 -7.98
CA PRO A 8 -6.86 -22.31 -8.22
C PRO A 8 -5.44 -22.83 -8.40
N GLY A 9 -5.15 -24.00 -7.83
CA GLY A 9 -3.88 -24.69 -8.01
C GLY A 9 -2.69 -24.04 -7.28
N VAL A 10 -2.94 -23.28 -6.21
CA VAL A 10 -1.87 -22.71 -5.38
C VAL A 10 -1.72 -23.42 -4.03
N THR A 11 -0.49 -23.41 -3.53
CA THR A 11 -0.21 -23.66 -2.11
C THR A 11 -0.15 -22.33 -1.39
N VAL A 12 -0.81 -22.22 -0.25
CA VAL A 12 -0.84 -21.03 0.59
C VAL A 12 0.00 -21.26 1.84
N THR A 13 0.99 -20.40 2.06
CA THR A 13 1.89 -20.47 3.22
C THR A 13 1.87 -19.13 3.96
N LEU A 14 1.52 -19.16 5.25
CA LEU A 14 1.62 -17.99 6.12
C LEU A 14 3.00 -17.98 6.79
N VAL A 15 3.70 -16.85 6.71
CA VAL A 15 5.02 -16.66 7.28
C VAL A 15 4.98 -15.49 8.24
N GLN A 16 5.41 -15.72 9.49
CA GLN A 16 5.68 -14.66 10.44
C GLN A 16 7.17 -14.34 10.44
N PHE A 17 7.51 -13.07 10.46
CA PHE A 17 8.89 -12.59 10.43
C PHE A 17 9.08 -11.36 11.31
N ARG A 18 10.34 -11.06 11.62
CA ARG A 18 10.70 -9.82 12.31
C ARG A 18 10.78 -8.67 11.31
N SER A 19 10.14 -7.56 11.64
CA SER A 19 10.25 -6.28 10.94
C SER A 19 10.51 -5.15 11.94
N THR A 20 10.37 -3.91 11.47
CA THR A 20 10.65 -2.71 12.25
C THR A 20 9.55 -1.68 12.02
N ASN A 21 9.02 -1.09 13.10
CA ASN A 21 8.04 -0.01 13.01
C ASN A 21 8.67 1.32 12.54
N SER A 22 7.88 2.39 12.43
CA SER A 22 8.36 3.71 11.96
C SER A 22 9.43 4.32 12.89
N HIS A 23 9.42 3.96 14.16
CA HIS A 23 10.40 4.42 15.17
C HIS A 23 11.68 3.57 15.24
N GLY A 24 11.81 2.53 14.43
CA GLY A 24 12.98 1.64 14.46
C GLY A 24 12.88 0.51 15.48
N GLU A 25 11.72 0.31 16.10
CA GLU A 25 11.51 -0.74 17.10
C GLU A 25 11.09 -2.05 16.42
N PRO A 26 11.51 -3.20 16.96
CA PRO A 26 11.18 -4.50 16.40
C PRO A 26 9.71 -4.85 16.57
N ILE A 27 9.10 -5.36 15.50
CA ILE A 27 7.73 -5.87 15.47
C ILE A 27 7.68 -7.25 14.84
N ALA A 28 6.61 -8.00 15.16
CA ALA A 28 6.24 -9.19 14.39
C ALA A 28 5.33 -8.77 13.23
N ALA A 29 5.67 -9.20 12.02
CA ALA A 29 4.89 -8.99 10.82
C ALA A 29 4.59 -10.31 10.13
N THR A 30 3.61 -10.32 9.23
CA THR A 30 3.21 -11.52 8.49
C THR A 30 3.14 -11.25 6.99
N THR A 31 3.40 -12.29 6.20
CA THR A 31 3.12 -12.32 4.77
C THR A 31 2.52 -13.67 4.40
N THR A 32 1.56 -13.65 3.49
CA THR A 32 1.01 -14.88 2.92
C THR A 32 1.62 -15.09 1.56
N ILE A 33 2.10 -16.31 1.30
CA ILE A 33 2.73 -16.67 0.03
C ILE A 33 1.75 -17.56 -0.74
N LEU A 34 1.49 -17.15 -1.98
CA LEU A 34 0.79 -17.98 -2.97
C LEU A 34 1.84 -18.59 -3.90
N THR A 35 2.00 -19.91 -3.84
CA THR A 35 2.94 -20.64 -4.69
C THR A 35 2.15 -21.47 -5.71
N PRO A 36 2.35 -21.27 -7.03
CA PRO A 36 1.60 -22.00 -8.04
C PRO A 36 2.03 -23.48 -8.10
N ALA A 37 1.11 -24.35 -8.55
CA ALA A 37 1.47 -25.72 -8.87
C ALA A 37 2.57 -25.72 -9.96
N GLY A 38 3.61 -26.50 -9.76
CA GLY A 38 4.74 -26.53 -10.69
C GLY A 38 5.73 -25.38 -10.54
N HIS A 39 5.71 -24.66 -9.43
CA HIS A 39 6.73 -23.68 -9.07
C HIS A 39 8.14 -24.23 -9.30
N GLN A 40 9.00 -23.41 -9.90
CA GLN A 40 10.40 -23.73 -10.14
C GLN A 40 11.32 -22.94 -9.21
N PRO A 41 12.47 -23.49 -8.81
CA PRO A 41 13.48 -22.71 -8.09
C PRO A 41 13.82 -21.40 -8.82
N ASP A 42 13.98 -20.33 -8.04
CA ASP A 42 14.31 -18.99 -8.53
C ASP A 42 13.33 -18.40 -9.57
N ALA A 43 12.11 -18.96 -9.66
CA ALA A 43 11.02 -18.32 -10.41
C ALA A 43 10.75 -16.90 -9.87
N PRO A 44 10.22 -15.99 -10.69
CA PRO A 44 9.97 -14.62 -10.26
C PRO A 44 9.11 -14.54 -8.99
N LEU A 45 9.46 -13.59 -8.12
CA LEU A 45 8.73 -13.28 -6.89
C LEU A 45 8.11 -11.89 -7.01
N MET A 46 6.79 -11.82 -6.92
CA MET A 46 6.06 -10.56 -6.78
C MET A 46 5.68 -10.36 -5.31
N SER A 47 6.10 -9.25 -4.70
CA SER A 47 5.46 -8.78 -3.47
C SER A 47 4.35 -7.83 -3.87
N TYR A 48 3.10 -8.24 -3.63
CA TYR A 48 1.92 -7.47 -3.98
C TYR A 48 1.24 -6.90 -2.74
N GLN A 49 1.10 -5.59 -2.68
CA GLN A 49 0.47 -4.88 -1.59
C GLN A 49 -1.00 -4.63 -1.95
N HIS A 50 -1.88 -5.50 -1.43
CA HIS A 50 -3.33 -5.28 -1.56
C HIS A 50 -3.73 -4.01 -0.81
N PHE A 51 -4.65 -3.22 -1.35
CA PHE A 51 -5.17 -2.06 -0.63
C PHE A 51 -6.01 -2.52 0.58
N ILE A 52 -5.47 -2.28 1.75
CA ILE A 52 -6.12 -2.53 3.04
C ILE A 52 -6.35 -1.18 3.69
N ASN A 53 -7.54 -0.61 3.50
CA ASN A 53 -7.90 0.68 4.08
C ASN A 53 -8.76 0.40 5.32
N ALA A 54 -8.14 -0.11 6.38
CA ALA A 54 -8.83 -0.75 7.48
C ALA A 54 -8.20 -0.43 8.83
N LEU A 55 -8.95 -0.71 9.90
CA LEU A 55 -8.52 -0.58 11.29
C LEU A 55 -8.61 -1.93 12.04
N GLY A 56 -9.30 -2.92 11.49
CA GLY A 56 -9.45 -4.24 12.08
C GLY A 56 -8.36 -5.22 11.65
N THR A 57 -7.84 -6.01 12.58
CA THR A 57 -6.86 -7.08 12.28
C THR A 57 -7.44 -8.17 11.38
N SER A 58 -8.77 -8.41 11.45
CA SER A 58 -9.47 -9.33 10.55
C SER A 58 -9.48 -8.89 9.09
N CYS A 59 -9.11 -7.64 8.82
CA CYS A 59 -9.04 -7.06 7.49
C CYS A 59 -7.64 -7.18 6.85
N ALA A 60 -6.67 -7.75 7.56
CA ALA A 60 -5.36 -8.07 7.00
C ALA A 60 -5.49 -9.10 5.87
N VAL A 61 -4.62 -9.04 4.86
CA VAL A 61 -4.70 -9.94 3.69
C VAL A 61 -4.66 -11.41 4.10
N SER A 62 -3.86 -11.74 5.12
CA SER A 62 -3.79 -13.10 5.68
C SER A 62 -5.14 -13.63 6.16
N HIS A 63 -6.08 -12.76 6.54
CA HIS A 63 -7.45 -13.08 6.92
C HIS A 63 -8.43 -12.93 5.75
N LEU A 64 -8.29 -11.84 4.95
CA LEU A 64 -9.19 -11.58 3.82
C LEU A 64 -9.21 -12.72 2.80
N LEU A 65 -8.08 -13.40 2.60
CA LEU A 65 -7.97 -14.57 1.73
C LEU A 65 -8.97 -15.70 2.07
N TYR A 66 -9.47 -15.73 3.30
CA TYR A 66 -10.45 -16.73 3.79
C TYR A 66 -11.85 -16.14 3.98
N SER A 67 -12.05 -14.90 3.53
CA SER A 67 -13.32 -14.18 3.60
C SER A 67 -13.99 -14.07 2.23
N ASN A 68 -15.16 -13.44 2.20
CA ASN A 68 -15.86 -13.08 0.95
C ASN A 68 -15.67 -11.57 0.64
N ASP A 69 -14.56 -10.97 1.01
CA ASP A 69 -14.32 -9.55 0.75
C ASP A 69 -14.27 -9.29 -0.76
N PRO A 70 -15.18 -8.46 -1.30
CA PRO A 70 -15.24 -8.19 -2.74
C PRO A 70 -14.00 -7.44 -3.26
N ASN A 71 -13.28 -6.73 -2.40
CA ASN A 71 -12.09 -5.99 -2.81
C ASN A 71 -10.95 -6.91 -3.24
N LEU A 72 -10.88 -8.15 -2.72
CA LEU A 72 -9.93 -9.15 -3.22
C LEU A 72 -10.16 -9.52 -4.69
N LEU A 73 -11.40 -9.45 -5.17
CA LEU A 73 -11.71 -9.79 -6.56
C LEU A 73 -11.12 -8.79 -7.55
N THR A 74 -10.94 -7.54 -7.14
CA THR A 74 -10.33 -6.49 -7.99
C THR A 74 -8.87 -6.79 -8.31
N THR A 75 -8.16 -7.46 -7.40
CA THR A 75 -6.74 -7.80 -7.55
C THR A 75 -6.50 -9.24 -7.97
N ALA A 76 -7.50 -10.12 -7.82
CA ALA A 76 -7.37 -11.54 -8.12
C ALA A 76 -6.99 -11.80 -9.59
N SER A 77 -7.43 -10.96 -10.52
CA SER A 77 -7.13 -11.12 -11.95
C SER A 77 -5.64 -10.99 -12.26
N ILE A 78 -5.01 -9.92 -11.80
CA ILE A 78 -3.56 -9.70 -12.02
C ILE A 78 -2.74 -10.77 -11.29
N LEU A 79 -3.12 -11.14 -10.07
CA LEU A 79 -2.43 -12.17 -9.30
C LEU A 79 -2.52 -13.54 -9.99
N ASN A 80 -3.71 -13.93 -10.48
CA ASN A 80 -3.87 -15.18 -11.22
C ASN A 80 -3.08 -15.19 -12.54
N MET A 81 -2.98 -14.05 -13.24
CA MET A 81 -2.15 -13.96 -14.44
C MET A 81 -0.66 -14.17 -14.12
N ALA A 82 -0.16 -13.63 -13.01
CA ALA A 82 1.22 -13.85 -12.58
C ALA A 82 1.45 -15.30 -12.12
N LEU A 83 0.54 -15.86 -11.33
CA LEU A 83 0.58 -17.27 -10.90
C LEU A 83 0.57 -18.24 -12.09
N ALA A 84 -0.24 -17.95 -13.12
CA ALA A 84 -0.30 -18.76 -14.34
C ALA A 84 1.04 -18.73 -15.15
N GLN A 85 1.88 -17.72 -14.93
CA GLN A 85 3.24 -17.62 -15.49
C GLN A 85 4.29 -18.28 -14.61
N GLY A 86 3.89 -18.93 -13.51
CA GLY A 86 4.79 -19.61 -12.59
C GLY A 86 5.41 -18.71 -11.51
N TRP A 87 4.95 -17.45 -11.38
CA TRP A 87 5.46 -16.55 -10.35
C TRP A 87 4.92 -16.94 -8.98
N SER A 88 5.73 -16.80 -7.94
CA SER A 88 5.24 -16.80 -6.56
C SER A 88 4.86 -15.39 -6.14
N ILE A 89 3.83 -15.28 -5.28
CA ILE A 89 3.33 -13.99 -4.82
C ILE A 89 3.40 -13.94 -3.29
N ALA A 90 4.03 -12.92 -2.77
CA ALA A 90 3.99 -12.57 -1.35
C ALA A 90 2.96 -11.45 -1.13
N LEU A 91 2.08 -11.64 -0.17
CA LEU A 91 1.02 -10.70 0.23
C LEU A 91 1.26 -10.29 1.69
N PRO A 92 2.06 -9.23 1.95
CA PRO A 92 2.33 -8.80 3.31
C PRO A 92 1.12 -8.10 3.95
N ASP A 93 0.92 -8.32 5.25
CA ASP A 93 0.02 -7.53 6.09
C ASP A 93 0.69 -6.20 6.43
N HIS A 94 0.83 -5.33 5.43
CA HIS A 94 1.68 -4.15 5.47
C HIS A 94 1.22 -3.01 6.39
N LEU A 95 0.01 -3.10 6.96
CA LEU A 95 -0.43 -2.18 8.01
C LEU A 95 0.11 -2.56 9.40
N GLY A 96 0.84 -3.68 9.49
CA GLY A 96 1.49 -4.15 10.70
C GLY A 96 0.52 -4.69 11.76
N PRO A 97 1.06 -5.07 12.95
CA PRO A 97 0.30 -5.76 13.98
C PRO A 97 -0.81 -4.91 14.61
N TYR A 98 -0.71 -3.57 14.52
CA TYR A 98 -1.69 -2.64 15.07
C TYR A 98 -2.61 -2.03 14.01
N VAL A 99 -2.49 -2.48 12.77
CA VAL A 99 -3.28 -1.99 11.62
C VAL A 99 -3.20 -0.46 11.52
N ALA A 100 -1.98 0.03 11.36
CA ALA A 100 -1.67 1.46 11.26
C ALA A 100 -1.90 1.98 9.84
N PHE A 101 -3.17 2.12 9.44
CA PHE A 101 -3.53 2.65 8.14
C PHE A 101 -2.99 4.08 7.97
N GLY A 102 -2.34 4.35 6.85
CA GLY A 102 -1.67 5.63 6.57
C GLY A 102 -0.17 5.65 6.89
N ALA A 103 0.36 4.66 7.64
CA ALA A 103 1.77 4.60 8.01
C ALA A 103 2.64 4.03 6.87
N ALA A 104 3.00 4.88 5.90
CA ALA A 104 3.75 4.47 4.70
C ALA A 104 5.12 3.88 5.03
N ARG A 105 5.87 4.46 5.96
CA ARG A 105 7.20 3.96 6.35
C ARG A 105 7.14 2.59 6.99
N LEU A 106 6.18 2.35 7.88
CA LEU A 106 5.91 1.04 8.45
C LEU A 106 5.62 0.02 7.34
N GLY A 107 4.68 0.36 6.44
CA GLY A 107 4.30 -0.50 5.32
C GLY A 107 5.48 -0.85 4.43
N GLY A 108 6.30 0.12 4.05
CA GLY A 108 7.49 -0.08 3.23
C GLY A 108 8.51 -1.02 3.88
N ARG A 109 8.76 -0.88 5.18
CA ARG A 109 9.67 -1.77 5.94
C ARG A 109 9.14 -3.19 6.00
N ILE A 110 7.85 -3.38 6.30
CA ILE A 110 7.22 -4.70 6.33
C ILE A 110 7.29 -5.39 4.97
N VAL A 111 7.08 -4.65 3.87
CA VAL A 111 7.22 -5.19 2.51
C VAL A 111 8.63 -5.70 2.25
N LEU A 112 9.65 -4.91 2.56
CA LEU A 112 11.05 -5.27 2.34
C LEU A 112 11.49 -6.45 3.21
N ASP A 113 11.14 -6.45 4.50
CA ASP A 113 11.43 -7.56 5.41
C ASP A 113 10.65 -8.83 5.05
N GLY A 114 9.43 -8.68 4.53
CA GLY A 114 8.65 -9.77 3.96
C GLY A 114 9.38 -10.45 2.80
N VAL A 115 9.93 -9.65 1.87
CA VAL A 115 10.77 -10.18 0.76
C VAL A 115 12.00 -10.90 1.30
N ARG A 116 12.71 -10.34 2.29
CA ARG A 116 13.85 -11.01 2.98
C ARG A 116 13.45 -12.37 3.53
N ALA A 117 12.32 -12.42 4.25
CA ALA A 117 11.81 -13.64 4.87
C ALA A 117 11.46 -14.70 3.81
N VAL A 118 10.76 -14.31 2.74
CA VAL A 118 10.37 -15.20 1.65
C VAL A 118 11.59 -15.78 0.93
N LYS A 119 12.61 -14.96 0.65
CA LYS A 119 13.86 -15.42 0.01
C LYS A 119 14.66 -16.41 0.86
N GLN A 120 14.43 -16.43 2.17
CA GLN A 120 15.12 -17.35 3.10
C GLN A 120 14.37 -18.69 3.28
N LEU A 121 13.19 -18.86 2.69
CA LEU A 121 12.42 -20.11 2.83
C LEU A 121 13.00 -21.21 1.93
N PRO A 122 13.56 -22.29 2.50
CA PRO A 122 14.14 -23.36 1.70
C PRO A 122 13.14 -24.05 0.76
N ALA A 123 11.89 -24.18 1.22
CA ALA A 123 10.81 -24.82 0.45
C ALA A 123 10.43 -24.02 -0.82
N LEU A 124 10.67 -22.72 -0.85
CA LEU A 124 10.39 -21.87 -2.00
C LEU A 124 11.58 -21.78 -2.95
N ALA A 125 12.81 -22.03 -2.47
CA ALA A 125 14.04 -21.94 -3.26
C ALA A 125 14.12 -20.63 -4.09
N ALA A 126 13.81 -19.49 -3.46
CA ALA A 126 13.67 -18.18 -4.13
C ALA A 126 14.87 -17.25 -3.88
N GLN A 127 16.04 -17.80 -3.50
CA GLN A 127 17.21 -17.00 -3.11
C GLN A 127 17.68 -16.06 -4.23
N ASN A 128 17.62 -16.51 -5.49
CA ASN A 128 18.04 -15.73 -6.66
C ASN A 128 16.85 -15.21 -7.49
N SER A 129 15.62 -15.41 -7.02
CA SER A 129 14.43 -14.91 -7.72
C SER A 129 14.55 -13.43 -8.03
N PRO A 130 14.29 -13.01 -9.29
CA PRO A 130 14.04 -11.60 -9.58
C PRO A 130 12.80 -11.15 -8.80
N VAL A 131 12.91 -10.03 -8.10
CA VAL A 131 11.85 -9.50 -7.22
C VAL A 131 11.25 -8.26 -7.83
N VAL A 132 9.93 -8.24 -7.93
CA VAL A 132 9.16 -7.03 -8.28
C VAL A 132 8.16 -6.71 -7.18
N LEU A 133 7.88 -5.42 -7.03
CA LEU A 133 6.84 -4.93 -6.13
C LEU A 133 5.65 -4.43 -6.95
N ALA A 134 4.44 -4.59 -6.45
CA ALA A 134 3.26 -3.99 -7.08
C ALA A 134 2.16 -3.71 -6.04
N GLY A 135 1.40 -2.64 -6.24
CA GLY A 135 0.26 -2.30 -5.40
C GLY A 135 -0.51 -1.11 -5.92
N TYR A 136 -1.78 -1.00 -5.51
CA TYR A 136 -2.68 0.07 -5.91
C TYR A 136 -3.23 0.80 -4.69
N SER A 137 -3.51 2.11 -4.80
CA SER A 137 -4.10 2.92 -3.74
C SER A 137 -3.26 2.87 -2.44
N GLY A 138 -3.83 2.53 -1.31
CA GLY A 138 -3.09 2.30 -0.05
C GLY A 138 -1.99 1.24 -0.17
N GLY A 139 -2.19 0.21 -1.01
CA GLY A 139 -1.14 -0.76 -1.36
C GLY A 139 -0.05 -0.14 -2.23
N GLY A 140 -0.42 0.76 -3.15
CA GLY A 140 0.52 1.56 -3.94
C GLY A 140 1.41 2.45 -3.05
N MET A 141 0.84 3.04 -2.01
CA MET A 141 1.59 3.82 -1.03
C MET A 141 2.66 2.96 -0.33
N ALA A 142 2.31 1.76 0.14
CA ALA A 142 3.28 0.84 0.75
C ALA A 142 4.34 0.36 -0.25
N THR A 143 3.95 0.11 -1.51
CA THR A 143 4.87 -0.25 -2.61
C THR A 143 5.87 0.87 -2.88
N GLY A 144 5.40 2.10 -3.01
CA GLY A 144 6.26 3.27 -3.24
C GLY A 144 7.21 3.53 -2.07
N ALA A 145 6.71 3.40 -0.83
CA ALA A 145 7.54 3.51 0.36
C ALA A 145 8.63 2.42 0.39
N ALA A 146 8.28 1.17 0.06
CA ALA A 146 9.25 0.09 -0.02
C ALA A 146 10.33 0.37 -1.09
N ALA A 147 9.93 0.82 -2.28
CA ALA A 147 10.85 1.16 -3.35
C ALA A 147 11.80 2.30 -2.96
N ALA A 148 11.28 3.38 -2.34
CA ALA A 148 12.08 4.53 -1.91
C ALA A 148 13.01 4.21 -0.73
N LEU A 149 12.56 3.39 0.23
CA LEU A 149 13.34 3.00 1.40
C LEU A 149 14.38 1.91 1.10
N GLN A 150 14.21 1.11 0.03
CA GLN A 150 15.07 -0.03 -0.25
C GLN A 150 16.56 0.31 -0.26
N PRO A 151 17.05 1.41 -0.89
CA PRO A 151 18.47 1.69 -0.95
C PRO A 151 19.14 1.90 0.43
N SER A 152 18.40 2.45 1.39
CA SER A 152 18.90 2.72 2.74
C SER A 152 18.57 1.62 3.74
N TYR A 153 17.38 1.01 3.64
CA TYR A 153 16.88 0.03 4.62
C TYR A 153 17.23 -1.42 4.26
N ALA A 154 17.24 -1.74 2.97
CA ALA A 154 17.47 -3.09 2.47
C ALA A 154 18.40 -3.11 1.23
N PRO A 155 19.62 -2.57 1.33
CA PRO A 155 20.52 -2.39 0.17
C PRO A 155 20.94 -3.70 -0.48
N GLU A 156 20.86 -4.82 0.23
CA GLU A 156 21.16 -6.16 -0.29
C GLU A 156 20.04 -6.73 -1.17
N LEU A 157 18.80 -6.22 -1.06
CA LEU A 157 17.69 -6.62 -1.92
C LEU A 157 17.80 -5.91 -3.27
N LYS A 158 17.88 -6.70 -4.33
CA LYS A 158 17.81 -6.16 -5.70
C LYS A 158 16.37 -6.27 -6.20
N LEU A 159 15.70 -5.14 -6.30
CA LEU A 159 14.39 -5.05 -6.90
C LEU A 159 14.53 -4.85 -8.41
N ALA A 160 13.84 -5.66 -9.19
CA ALA A 160 13.85 -5.55 -10.65
C ALA A 160 12.93 -4.41 -11.14
N GLY A 161 11.89 -4.08 -10.37
CA GLY A 161 10.96 -3.00 -10.67
C GLY A 161 9.89 -2.83 -9.59
N ALA A 162 9.27 -1.66 -9.53
CA ALA A 162 8.13 -1.37 -8.68
C ALA A 162 6.99 -0.75 -9.50
N ALA A 163 5.81 -1.36 -9.43
CA ALA A 163 4.59 -0.84 -10.04
C ALA A 163 3.69 -0.23 -8.96
N ILE A 164 3.43 1.07 -9.05
CA ILE A 164 2.76 1.88 -8.04
C ILE A 164 1.53 2.51 -8.69
N GLY A 165 0.33 2.12 -8.29
CA GLY A 165 -0.88 2.65 -8.94
C GLY A 165 -1.73 3.50 -8.03
N GLY A 166 -2.22 4.64 -8.53
CA GLY A 166 -3.21 5.49 -7.88
C GLY A 166 -2.93 5.75 -6.39
N ALA A 167 -1.66 5.91 -6.02
CA ALA A 167 -1.25 5.96 -4.63
C ALA A 167 -1.42 7.36 -4.01
N PRO A 168 -1.83 7.46 -2.73
CA PRO A 168 -1.86 8.72 -1.99
C PRO A 168 -0.43 9.19 -1.70
N MET A 169 0.16 9.92 -2.65
CA MET A 169 1.56 10.35 -2.59
C MET A 169 1.82 11.44 -1.56
N ASN A 170 0.80 12.20 -1.15
CA ASN A 170 0.93 13.27 -0.16
C ASN A 170 -0.30 13.36 0.74
N LEU A 171 -0.15 12.97 2.00
CA LEU A 171 -1.22 12.99 2.98
C LEU A 171 -1.62 14.41 3.40
N LEU A 172 -0.70 15.38 3.35
CA LEU A 172 -1.03 16.78 3.62
C LEU A 172 -1.98 17.34 2.58
N THR A 173 -1.72 17.08 1.29
CA THR A 173 -2.61 17.54 0.21
C THR A 173 -3.96 16.83 0.26
N MET A 174 -4.00 15.56 0.69
CA MET A 174 -5.27 14.84 0.89
C MET A 174 -6.11 15.45 2.00
N VAL A 175 -5.50 15.80 3.14
CA VAL A 175 -6.19 16.50 4.24
C VAL A 175 -6.70 17.86 3.78
N GLN A 176 -5.90 18.62 3.01
CA GLN A 176 -6.31 19.91 2.46
C GLN A 176 -7.47 19.77 1.45
N ALA A 177 -7.42 18.76 0.58
CA ALA A 177 -8.48 18.49 -0.39
C ALA A 177 -9.79 18.06 0.30
N LEU A 178 -9.70 17.29 1.38
CA LEU A 178 -10.85 16.91 2.19
C LEU A 178 -11.54 18.13 2.83
N GLY A 179 -10.76 19.09 3.31
CA GLY A 179 -11.25 20.27 4.01
C GLY A 179 -11.95 19.96 5.31
N TYR A 180 -12.80 20.90 5.75
CA TYR A 180 -13.53 20.80 7.04
C TYR A 180 -15.00 20.45 6.89
N ASP A 181 -15.53 20.50 5.68
CA ASP A 181 -16.94 20.33 5.34
C ASP A 181 -17.29 18.85 5.03
N PRO A 182 -18.57 18.48 4.92
CA PRO A 182 -18.96 17.12 4.60
C PRO A 182 -18.33 16.59 3.31
N HIS A 183 -17.71 15.40 3.40
CA HIS A 183 -17.02 14.79 2.26
C HIS A 183 -17.30 13.29 2.16
N PRO A 184 -17.51 12.72 0.95
CA PRO A 184 -17.79 11.28 0.78
C PRO A 184 -16.67 10.38 1.31
N ALA A 185 -15.40 10.80 1.18
CA ALA A 185 -14.24 10.05 1.61
C ALA A 185 -13.82 10.31 3.08
N PHE A 186 -14.63 11.04 3.85
CA PHE A 186 -14.27 11.38 5.24
C PHE A 186 -13.96 10.15 6.11
N GLY A 187 -14.68 9.05 5.91
CA GLY A 187 -14.42 7.80 6.63
C GLY A 187 -13.00 7.28 6.45
N LEU A 188 -12.47 7.31 5.22
CA LEU A 188 -11.08 6.91 4.94
C LEU A 188 -10.07 7.85 5.61
N ALA A 189 -10.33 9.16 5.59
CA ALA A 189 -9.44 10.14 6.25
C ALA A 189 -9.44 9.95 7.77
N MET A 190 -10.61 9.75 8.38
CA MET A 190 -10.74 9.46 9.81
C MET A 190 -10.03 8.16 10.18
N ALA A 191 -10.21 7.11 9.39
CA ALA A 191 -9.50 5.84 9.60
C ALA A 191 -7.98 5.98 9.46
N ALA A 192 -7.50 6.75 8.47
CA ALA A 192 -6.07 7.02 8.32
C ALA A 192 -5.50 7.80 9.51
N ALA A 193 -6.23 8.79 10.02
CA ALA A 193 -5.84 9.54 11.21
C ALA A 193 -5.75 8.63 12.46
N ILE A 194 -6.73 7.74 12.65
CA ILE A 194 -6.71 6.74 13.74
C ILE A 194 -5.56 5.74 13.56
N GLY A 195 -5.32 5.29 12.33
CA GLY A 195 -4.22 4.37 12.03
C GLY A 195 -2.86 5.01 12.28
N LEU A 196 -2.68 6.27 11.91
CA LEU A 196 -1.46 7.03 12.21
C LEU A 196 -1.30 7.27 13.72
N GLU A 197 -2.37 7.55 14.47
CA GLU A 197 -2.31 7.65 15.93
C GLU A 197 -1.78 6.36 16.57
N ARG A 198 -2.13 5.17 16.02
CA ARG A 198 -1.63 3.88 16.53
C ARG A 198 -0.13 3.72 16.36
N GLU A 199 0.44 4.29 15.30
CA GLU A 199 1.88 4.24 15.03
C GLU A 199 2.64 5.40 15.67
N TYR A 200 2.00 6.58 15.79
CA TYR A 200 2.57 7.82 16.31
C TYR A 200 1.71 8.43 17.44
N PRO A 201 1.50 7.70 18.56
CA PRO A 201 0.53 8.09 19.59
C PRO A 201 0.90 9.38 20.32
N ASN A 202 2.17 9.74 20.36
CA ASN A 202 2.65 10.95 21.01
C ASN A 202 2.67 12.16 20.07
N GLU A 203 3.02 11.95 18.81
CA GLU A 203 3.18 12.98 17.78
C GLU A 203 1.86 13.36 17.12
N LEU A 204 0.93 12.40 17.05
CA LEU A 204 -0.39 12.58 16.42
C LEU A 204 -1.51 11.98 17.29
N PRO A 205 -1.79 12.53 18.48
CA PRO A 205 -2.82 12.02 19.39
C PRO A 205 -4.22 12.46 18.92
N ILE A 206 -4.69 11.95 17.79
CA ILE A 206 -5.96 12.33 17.14
C ILE A 206 -7.14 12.26 18.10
N SER A 207 -7.18 11.23 18.94
CA SER A 207 -8.28 11.04 19.91
C SER A 207 -8.45 12.22 20.86
N SER A 208 -7.39 12.98 21.15
CA SER A 208 -7.46 14.16 22.02
C SER A 208 -8.12 15.37 21.35
N TYR A 209 -8.21 15.39 20.03
CA TYR A 209 -8.84 16.46 19.25
C TYR A 209 -10.30 16.13 18.88
N LEU A 210 -10.76 14.91 19.14
CA LEU A 210 -12.13 14.49 18.85
C LEU A 210 -13.12 15.00 19.90
N ASN A 211 -14.30 15.41 19.47
CA ASN A 211 -15.45 15.61 20.35
C ASN A 211 -16.13 14.26 20.67
N GLN A 212 -17.23 14.27 21.43
CA GLN A 212 -17.93 13.04 21.81
C GLN A 212 -18.43 12.23 20.60
N ASN A 213 -18.90 12.90 19.54
CA ASN A 213 -19.33 12.22 18.31
C ASN A 213 -18.13 11.61 17.57
N GLY A 214 -17.01 12.32 17.53
CA GLY A 214 -15.76 11.81 16.95
C GLY A 214 -15.22 10.59 17.69
N LEU A 215 -15.24 10.60 19.01
CA LEU A 215 -14.87 9.45 19.83
C LEU A 215 -15.81 8.25 19.61
N ALA A 216 -17.11 8.51 19.46
CA ALA A 216 -18.08 7.45 19.12
C ALA A 216 -17.79 6.84 17.75
N LEU A 217 -17.55 7.65 16.72
CA LEU A 217 -17.20 7.20 15.39
C LEU A 217 -15.86 6.42 15.38
N ARG A 218 -14.84 6.94 16.07
CA ARG A 218 -13.55 6.24 16.26
C ARG A 218 -13.74 4.84 16.85
N ASN A 219 -14.59 4.72 17.87
CA ASN A 219 -14.86 3.44 18.53
C ASN A 219 -15.66 2.49 17.62
N ALA A 220 -16.60 3.00 16.85
CA ALA A 220 -17.35 2.22 15.85
C ALA A 220 -16.38 1.64 14.80
N MET A 221 -15.51 2.47 14.24
CA MET A 221 -14.56 2.07 13.17
C MET A 221 -13.38 1.22 13.67
N ALA A 222 -13.16 1.08 14.96
CA ALA A 222 -11.90 0.56 15.54
C ALA A 222 -11.48 -0.82 15.02
N ASN A 223 -12.40 -1.61 14.49
CA ASN A 223 -12.15 -2.94 13.94
C ASN A 223 -12.73 -3.14 12.53
N ASP A 224 -13.06 -2.05 11.84
CA ASP A 224 -13.74 -2.10 10.55
C ASP A 224 -12.79 -2.31 9.37
N CYS A 225 -13.32 -2.98 8.36
CA CYS A 225 -12.70 -3.10 7.04
C CYS A 225 -13.18 -1.97 6.12
N THR A 226 -12.55 -1.84 4.95
CA THR A 226 -12.72 -0.73 4.01
C THR A 226 -14.18 -0.32 3.78
N ASN A 227 -15.05 -1.29 3.45
CA ASN A 227 -16.43 -0.97 3.10
C ASN A 227 -17.26 -0.48 4.29
N GLN A 228 -16.98 -0.99 5.48
CA GLN A 228 -17.61 -0.53 6.73
C GLN A 228 -17.15 0.89 7.07
N ILE A 229 -15.85 1.17 7.00
CA ILE A 229 -15.28 2.51 7.19
C ILE A 229 -15.90 3.53 6.23
N LEU A 230 -16.07 3.18 4.96
CA LEU A 230 -16.74 4.03 3.99
C LEU A 230 -18.20 4.31 4.38
N ALA A 231 -18.94 3.28 4.82
CA ALA A 231 -20.34 3.41 5.22
C ALA A 231 -20.51 4.23 6.50
N GLU A 232 -19.65 3.99 7.52
CA GLU A 232 -19.69 4.68 8.81
C GLU A 232 -19.37 6.18 8.68
N GLY A 233 -18.42 6.53 7.81
CA GLY A 233 -17.92 7.89 7.70
C GLY A 233 -18.49 8.70 6.53
N VAL A 234 -19.37 8.13 5.69
CA VAL A 234 -19.86 8.82 4.50
C VAL A 234 -20.55 10.14 4.85
N GLY A 235 -20.13 11.24 4.20
CA GLY A 235 -20.67 12.57 4.44
C GLY A 235 -20.30 13.17 5.80
N GLY A 236 -19.39 12.55 6.53
CA GLY A 236 -18.81 13.13 7.75
C GLY A 236 -17.92 14.33 7.44
N SER A 237 -17.54 15.06 8.48
CA SER A 237 -16.69 16.26 8.37
C SER A 237 -15.86 16.48 9.61
N ALA A 238 -14.71 17.15 9.47
CA ALA A 238 -13.89 17.54 10.61
C ALA A 238 -14.70 18.45 11.58
N ARG A 239 -15.55 19.35 11.08
CA ARG A 239 -16.40 20.21 11.91
C ARG A 239 -17.37 19.42 12.79
N ALA A 240 -17.88 18.28 12.31
CA ALA A 240 -18.85 17.49 13.07
C ALA A 240 -18.20 16.64 14.17
N TYR A 241 -16.95 16.21 13.95
CA TYR A 241 -16.31 15.19 14.78
C TYR A 241 -15.10 15.66 15.59
N MET A 242 -14.58 16.87 15.32
CA MET A 242 -13.44 17.43 16.06
C MET A 242 -13.89 18.52 17.02
N SER A 243 -13.23 18.61 18.19
CA SER A 243 -13.40 19.72 19.14
C SER A 243 -12.79 21.00 18.60
N ASP A 244 -11.64 20.87 17.92
CA ASP A 244 -10.98 21.91 17.18
C ASP A 244 -10.60 21.37 15.79
N PRO A 245 -11.29 21.78 14.71
CA PRO A 245 -10.97 21.37 13.36
C PRO A 245 -9.56 21.79 12.88
N ALA A 246 -8.98 22.84 13.47
CA ALA A 246 -7.61 23.26 13.18
C ALA A 246 -6.54 22.40 13.89
N GLY A 247 -6.94 21.40 14.66
CA GLY A 247 -6.02 20.50 15.36
C GLY A 247 -5.03 19.75 14.47
N PHE A 248 -5.33 19.59 13.19
CA PHE A 248 -4.37 19.08 12.19
C PHE A 248 -3.26 20.09 11.80
N ASP A 249 -3.40 21.36 12.15
CA ASP A 249 -2.39 22.38 11.92
C ASP A 249 -1.28 22.36 12.98
N VAL A 250 -1.36 21.43 13.94
CA VAL A 250 -0.30 21.21 14.92
C VAL A 250 0.95 20.69 14.21
N ARG A 251 2.08 21.35 14.50
CA ARG A 251 3.37 21.10 13.80
C ARG A 251 3.79 19.64 13.83
N GLU A 252 3.60 18.95 14.96
CA GLU A 252 3.93 17.55 15.12
C GLU A 252 3.06 16.66 14.22
N GLY A 253 1.77 16.94 14.14
CA GLY A 253 0.83 16.22 13.25
C GLY A 253 1.17 16.41 11.78
N GLN A 254 1.52 17.62 11.36
CA GLN A 254 1.99 17.90 9.99
C GLN A 254 3.28 17.16 9.69
N SER A 255 4.20 17.03 10.67
CA SER A 255 5.45 16.27 10.52
C SER A 255 5.18 14.79 10.27
N VAL A 256 4.23 14.18 11.01
CA VAL A 256 3.83 12.78 10.80
C VAL A 256 3.23 12.57 9.40
N LEU A 257 2.34 13.48 8.96
CA LEU A 257 1.76 13.41 7.62
C LEU A 257 2.84 13.55 6.54
N ALA A 258 3.78 14.48 6.71
CA ALA A 258 4.90 14.67 5.78
C ALA A 258 5.83 13.45 5.74
N GLU A 259 6.15 12.87 6.90
CA GLU A 259 6.98 11.66 7.01
C GLU A 259 6.36 10.44 6.31
N ASN A 260 5.04 10.39 6.18
CA ASN A 260 4.32 9.32 5.51
C ASN A 260 3.82 9.71 4.10
N SER A 261 4.35 10.80 3.53
CA SER A 261 4.03 11.30 2.19
C SER A 261 5.18 11.06 1.23
N LEU A 262 5.00 10.18 0.25
CA LEU A 262 6.04 9.81 -0.72
C LEU A 262 6.58 11.02 -1.51
N GLU A 263 5.73 11.99 -1.84
CA GLU A 263 6.16 13.25 -2.48
C GLU A 263 7.19 14.00 -1.65
N LEU A 264 7.14 13.86 -0.32
CA LEU A 264 7.98 14.59 0.64
C LEU A 264 9.13 13.75 1.23
N PHE A 265 9.23 12.46 0.87
CA PHE A 265 10.33 11.60 1.31
C PHE A 265 11.67 12.17 0.84
N GLY A 266 12.68 12.11 1.71
CA GLY A 266 14.07 12.40 1.32
C GLY A 266 14.67 11.31 0.42
N GLU A 267 14.17 10.08 0.57
CA GLU A 267 14.60 8.90 -0.17
C GLU A 267 13.94 8.86 -1.55
N VAL A 268 14.66 8.26 -2.52
CA VAL A 268 14.16 7.98 -3.87
C VAL A 268 14.44 6.53 -4.23
N PRO A 269 13.62 5.89 -5.08
CA PRO A 269 13.91 4.54 -5.57
C PRO A 269 15.21 4.52 -6.38
N GLU A 270 15.96 3.41 -6.29
CA GLU A 270 17.00 3.06 -7.26
C GLU A 270 16.48 2.09 -8.33
N THR A 271 15.34 1.43 -8.04
CA THR A 271 14.68 0.52 -8.98
C THR A 271 13.79 1.28 -9.97
N PRO A 272 13.65 0.82 -11.22
CA PRO A 272 12.68 1.38 -12.16
C PRO A 272 11.27 1.37 -11.61
N VAL A 273 10.50 2.42 -11.92
CA VAL A 273 9.13 2.60 -11.46
C VAL A 273 8.17 2.63 -12.66
N PHE A 274 7.04 1.94 -12.52
CA PHE A 274 5.86 2.09 -13.35
C PHE A 274 4.75 2.68 -12.49
N GLU A 275 4.34 3.89 -12.81
CA GLU A 275 3.19 4.54 -12.17
C GLU A 275 1.97 4.47 -13.08
N TRP A 276 0.78 4.18 -12.52
CA TRP A 276 -0.47 4.25 -13.28
C TRP A 276 -1.63 4.80 -12.45
N HIS A 277 -2.40 5.68 -13.03
CA HIS A 277 -3.57 6.29 -12.38
C HIS A 277 -4.64 6.71 -13.38
N SER A 278 -5.85 6.97 -12.88
CA SER A 278 -6.85 7.72 -13.61
C SER A 278 -6.52 9.22 -13.58
N PRO A 279 -6.47 9.93 -14.71
CA PRO A 279 -6.25 11.38 -14.73
C PRO A 279 -7.41 12.17 -14.08
N GLU A 280 -8.57 11.54 -13.93
CA GLU A 280 -9.78 12.11 -13.32
C GLU A 280 -10.12 11.44 -11.99
N ASP A 281 -9.09 10.96 -11.26
CA ASP A 281 -9.28 10.29 -9.98
C ASP A 281 -9.94 11.24 -8.95
N PRO A 282 -11.16 10.94 -8.49
CA PRO A 282 -11.87 11.82 -7.56
C PRO A 282 -11.41 11.66 -6.10
N LEU A 283 -10.58 10.65 -5.83
CA LEU A 283 -10.14 10.30 -4.47
C LEU A 283 -8.72 10.73 -4.20
N ILE A 284 -7.82 10.52 -5.18
CA ILE A 284 -6.39 10.78 -5.02
C ILE A 284 -5.98 12.05 -5.80
N PRO A 285 -5.37 13.05 -5.14
CA PRO A 285 -4.86 14.23 -5.81
C PRO A 285 -3.77 13.86 -6.84
N VAL A 286 -4.11 13.88 -8.12
CA VAL A 286 -3.23 13.50 -9.24
C VAL A 286 -1.97 14.38 -9.28
N GLN A 287 -2.07 15.65 -8.89
CA GLN A 287 -0.91 16.54 -8.83
C GLN A 287 0.20 16.02 -7.91
N ALA A 288 -0.14 15.38 -6.80
CA ALA A 288 0.86 14.79 -5.90
C ALA A 288 1.57 13.58 -6.54
N ILE A 289 0.87 12.82 -7.38
CA ILE A 289 1.45 11.75 -8.19
C ILE A 289 2.44 12.35 -9.21
N ASP A 290 2.00 13.30 -10.01
CA ASP A 290 2.83 13.97 -11.03
C ASP A 290 4.09 14.60 -10.40
N ASN A 291 3.95 15.27 -9.24
CA ASN A 291 5.09 15.87 -8.53
C ASN A 291 6.09 14.81 -8.06
N THR A 292 5.60 13.67 -7.57
CA THR A 292 6.44 12.56 -7.11
C THR A 292 7.22 11.95 -8.28
N ASP A 293 6.54 11.70 -9.40
CA ASP A 293 7.16 11.18 -10.62
C ASP A 293 8.23 12.13 -11.14
N HIS A 294 7.93 13.43 -11.23
CA HIS A 294 8.91 14.44 -11.65
C HIS A 294 10.13 14.49 -10.72
N ARG A 295 9.93 14.36 -9.41
CA ARG A 295 11.03 14.33 -8.44
C ARG A 295 11.91 13.09 -8.64
N TRP A 296 11.32 11.92 -8.85
CA TRP A 296 12.05 10.68 -9.11
C TRP A 296 12.77 10.74 -10.46
N CYS A 297 12.12 11.24 -11.51
CA CYS A 297 12.76 11.49 -12.80
C CYS A 297 13.98 12.41 -12.68
N ALA A 298 13.84 13.52 -11.96
CA ALA A 298 14.94 14.45 -11.73
C ALA A 298 16.10 13.84 -10.95
N ALA A 299 15.84 12.83 -10.13
CA ALA A 299 16.86 12.04 -9.42
C ALA A 299 17.49 10.93 -10.30
N GLY A 300 17.03 10.76 -11.55
CA GLY A 300 17.54 9.75 -12.47
C GLY A 300 16.86 8.39 -12.39
N VAL A 301 15.76 8.26 -11.68
CA VAL A 301 14.96 7.03 -11.65
C VAL A 301 14.25 6.86 -12.99
N PRO A 302 14.33 5.70 -13.66
CA PRO A 302 13.52 5.42 -14.83
C PRO A 302 12.05 5.28 -14.41
N VAL A 303 11.23 6.31 -14.64
CA VAL A 303 9.78 6.30 -14.37
C VAL A 303 9.04 6.19 -15.69
N GLN A 304 8.09 5.27 -15.75
CA GLN A 304 7.10 5.20 -16.83
C GLN A 304 5.71 5.44 -16.24
N THR A 305 5.09 6.56 -16.57
CA THR A 305 3.73 6.89 -16.17
C THR A 305 2.72 6.47 -17.23
N LEU A 306 1.64 5.80 -16.81
CA LEU A 306 0.49 5.45 -17.63
C LEU A 306 -0.78 6.13 -17.08
N ARG A 307 -1.35 7.03 -17.86
CA ARG A 307 -2.67 7.61 -17.58
C ARG A 307 -3.76 6.70 -18.15
N VAL A 308 -4.49 6.03 -17.26
CA VAL A 308 -5.56 5.09 -17.63
C VAL A 308 -6.86 5.87 -17.81
N PRO A 309 -7.55 5.78 -18.96
CA PRO A 309 -8.82 6.47 -19.16
C PRO A 309 -9.95 5.78 -18.39
N ALA A 310 -9.93 5.94 -17.07
CA ALA A 310 -10.87 5.36 -16.14
C ALA A 310 -11.74 6.46 -15.50
N PRO A 311 -13.05 6.25 -15.30
CA PRO A 311 -13.94 7.27 -14.77
C PRO A 311 -13.82 7.46 -13.26
N GLU A 312 -13.13 6.56 -12.54
CA GLU A 312 -12.97 6.61 -11.10
C GLU A 312 -11.76 5.78 -10.62
N HIS A 313 -11.49 5.86 -9.33
CA HIS A 313 -10.29 5.33 -8.70
C HIS A 313 -10.07 3.82 -8.93
N LEU A 314 -11.05 2.97 -8.59
CA LEU A 314 -10.86 1.51 -8.62
C LEU A 314 -10.85 0.92 -10.03
N SER A 315 -11.57 1.52 -10.98
CA SER A 315 -11.51 1.08 -12.39
C SER A 315 -10.13 1.32 -12.99
N GLY A 316 -9.38 2.34 -12.51
CA GLY A 316 -7.98 2.55 -12.86
C GLY A 316 -7.09 1.35 -12.52
N ALA A 317 -7.33 0.72 -11.36
CA ALA A 317 -6.60 -0.48 -10.96
C ALA A 317 -6.79 -1.64 -11.95
N VAL A 318 -8.05 -1.90 -12.33
CA VAL A 318 -8.42 -3.04 -13.18
C VAL A 318 -7.98 -2.82 -14.62
N LEU A 319 -8.23 -1.63 -15.17
CA LEU A 319 -7.93 -1.31 -16.55
C LEU A 319 -6.42 -1.20 -16.83
N GLY A 320 -5.62 -0.77 -15.84
CA GLY A 320 -4.16 -0.70 -15.96
C GLY A 320 -3.44 -2.04 -15.75
N ALA A 321 -4.11 -3.05 -15.20
CA ALA A 321 -3.48 -4.31 -14.80
C ALA A 321 -2.73 -5.05 -15.93
N PRO A 322 -3.21 -5.12 -17.19
CA PRO A 322 -2.48 -5.78 -18.27
C PRO A 322 -1.13 -5.12 -18.57
N GLU A 323 -1.09 -3.80 -18.64
CA GLU A 323 0.12 -3.01 -18.90
C GLU A 323 1.10 -3.12 -17.75
N VAL A 324 0.61 -3.09 -16.51
CA VAL A 324 1.42 -3.33 -15.29
C VAL A 324 2.11 -4.68 -15.40
N LEU A 325 1.37 -5.75 -15.65
CA LEU A 325 1.95 -7.08 -15.74
C LEU A 325 2.92 -7.22 -16.92
N ALA A 326 2.61 -6.63 -18.07
CA ALA A 326 3.50 -6.61 -19.22
C ALA A 326 4.82 -5.91 -18.90
N TRP A 327 4.75 -4.77 -18.22
CA TRP A 327 5.94 -4.04 -17.79
C TRP A 327 6.76 -4.84 -16.78
N LEU A 328 6.13 -5.42 -15.75
CA LEU A 328 6.80 -6.26 -14.74
C LEU A 328 7.48 -7.49 -15.38
N ASN A 329 6.84 -8.10 -16.38
CA ASN A 329 7.45 -9.19 -17.17
C ASN A 329 8.76 -8.76 -17.83
N GLY A 330 8.85 -7.57 -18.40
CA GLY A 330 10.10 -7.02 -18.91
C GLY A 330 11.18 -6.90 -17.82
N ARG A 331 10.78 -6.46 -16.62
CA ARG A 331 11.73 -6.30 -15.49
C ARG A 331 12.32 -7.63 -15.04
N VAL A 332 11.49 -8.66 -14.85
CA VAL A 332 11.99 -9.98 -14.41
C VAL A 332 12.85 -10.67 -15.48
N ARG A 333 12.71 -10.29 -16.75
CA ARG A 333 13.59 -10.75 -17.84
C ARG A 333 14.87 -9.92 -17.98
N GLY A 334 15.05 -8.88 -17.15
CA GLY A 334 16.22 -7.99 -17.22
C GLY A 334 16.26 -7.08 -18.46
N GLU A 335 15.11 -6.83 -19.09
CA GLU A 335 15.00 -5.90 -20.21
C GLU A 335 15.24 -4.45 -19.73
N PRO A 336 15.75 -3.54 -20.57
CA PRO A 336 15.87 -2.12 -20.23
C PRO A 336 14.51 -1.52 -19.83
N ALA A 337 14.48 -0.74 -18.75
CA ALA A 337 13.25 -0.14 -18.28
C ALA A 337 12.81 0.98 -19.23
N PRO A 338 11.60 0.95 -19.78
CA PRO A 338 11.04 2.10 -20.47
C PRO A 338 10.87 3.27 -19.49
N SER A 339 10.99 4.49 -20.00
CA SER A 339 10.79 5.72 -19.22
C SER A 339 10.15 6.78 -20.12
N ASN A 340 9.26 7.59 -19.54
CA ASN A 340 8.72 8.79 -20.18
C ASN A 340 8.94 10.05 -19.33
N CYS A 341 10.02 10.04 -18.52
CA CYS A 341 10.49 11.20 -17.78
C CYS A 341 10.62 12.50 -18.67
#